data_aef1d4a8892679c089809c19b1cff4fa
#
_entry.id   aef1d4a8892679c089809c19b1cff4fa
#
_cell.length_a   1.000
_cell.length_b   1.000
_cell.length_c   1.000
_cell.angle_alpha   90.00
_cell.angle_beta   90.00
_cell.angle_gamma   90.00
#
_symmetry.space_group_name_H-M   'P 1'
#
loop_
_entity.id
_entity.type
_entity.pdbx_description
1 polymer ?
#
loop_
_entity_poly.entity_id
_entity_poly.type
_entity_poly.pdbx_seq_one_letter_code
_entity_poly.pdbx_strand_id
1 'polypeptide(L)'
;KKMTLLREYNKIGMDLSWLYDKDNIMDLKKKQMQEEWLDNTPLEKIADIIDDRICDIRAKYVNDDYSESIQAGDGAMELLERLKVAPELGIPMYGPIINTILRGARLGKFYLRSGSTGAGKTRSMIGDACFFACDEYYNVYTNEWESIGPSEPTLFITTEQEEDEIQTMMIAFISGVNEENIITGKYGNGEWERVAYAVRVIQRAKLYIKKLPDFSLQDIEMSIKSGMREYGVKYVCYDYIHSSMRILSEVSSKAGIRGLREDNVLFMISVRLKDLCVQNDI
;
A
#
# COMPACT_ATOMS: atom_id res chain seq x y z
N LYS A 1 11.96 29.61 2.17
CA LYS A 1 11.37 28.35 1.74
C LYS A 1 9.82 28.39 1.72
N LYS A 2 9.09 28.70 2.84
CA LYS A 2 7.60 28.69 2.88
C LYS A 2 6.94 29.62 1.85
N MET A 3 7.44 30.87 1.72
CA MET A 3 6.90 31.83 0.74
C MET A 3 7.22 31.45 -0.71
N THR A 4 8.35 30.79 -0.96
CA THR A 4 8.72 30.28 -2.28
C THR A 4 7.81 29.13 -2.68
N LEU A 5 7.55 28.18 -1.77
CA LEU A 5 6.62 27.08 -1.95
C LEU A 5 5.22 27.60 -2.29
N LEU A 6 4.69 28.56 -1.53
CA LEU A 6 3.38 29.17 -1.79
C LEU A 6 3.31 29.88 -3.15
N ARG A 7 4.40 30.52 -3.59
CA ARG A 7 4.45 31.15 -4.92
C ARG A 7 4.41 30.13 -6.04
N GLU A 8 5.10 28.99 -5.88
CA GLU A 8 5.07 27.90 -6.88
C GLU A 8 3.69 27.24 -6.96
N TYR A 9 3.03 27.00 -5.83
CA TYR A 9 1.64 26.51 -5.84
C TYR A 9 0.67 27.52 -6.48
N ASN A 10 0.85 28.82 -6.21
CA ASN A 10 0.04 29.85 -6.83
C ASN A 10 0.27 29.93 -8.35
N LYS A 11 1.52 29.74 -8.79
CA LYS A 11 1.88 29.66 -10.21
C LYS A 11 1.19 28.49 -10.92
N ILE A 12 1.16 27.28 -10.28
CA ILE A 12 0.39 26.16 -10.82
C ILE A 12 -1.08 26.52 -10.94
N GLY A 13 -1.68 27.12 -9.91
CA GLY A 13 -3.07 27.56 -9.95
C GLY A 13 -3.35 28.54 -11.10
N MET A 14 -2.44 29.47 -11.34
CA MET A 14 -2.52 30.40 -12.46
C MET A 14 -2.36 29.69 -13.81
N ASP A 15 -1.37 28.80 -13.94
CA ASP A 15 -1.16 28.02 -15.16
C ASP A 15 -2.37 27.12 -15.48
N LEU A 16 -3.04 26.60 -14.47
CA LEU A 16 -4.26 25.79 -14.63
C LEU A 16 -5.46 26.65 -15.01
N SER A 17 -5.61 27.87 -14.46
CA SER A 17 -6.65 28.79 -14.87
C SER A 17 -6.48 29.21 -16.33
N TRP A 18 -5.24 29.30 -16.80
CA TRP A 18 -4.92 29.60 -18.21
C TRP A 18 -5.31 28.46 -19.18
N LEU A 19 -5.28 27.22 -18.75
CA LEU A 19 -5.74 26.08 -19.56
C LEU A 19 -7.26 26.15 -19.83
N TYR A 20 -8.01 26.88 -19.02
CA TYR A 20 -9.44 26.98 -19.09
C TYR A 20 -9.98 28.41 -19.43
N ASP A 21 -9.13 29.44 -19.32
CA ASP A 21 -9.55 30.83 -19.45
C ASP A 21 -9.69 31.22 -20.94
N LYS A 22 -10.88 30.90 -21.51
CA LYS A 22 -11.22 31.20 -22.90
C LYS A 22 -11.21 32.70 -23.22
N ASP A 23 -11.36 33.55 -22.22
CA ASP A 23 -11.60 34.99 -22.42
C ASP A 23 -10.31 35.80 -22.49
N ASN A 24 -9.19 35.26 -22.01
CA ASN A 24 -7.88 35.94 -21.96
C ASN A 24 -6.95 35.61 -23.13
N ILE A 25 -7.31 34.71 -24.04
CA ILE A 25 -6.49 34.39 -25.19
C ILE A 25 -6.90 35.21 -26.39
N MET A 26 -6.11 36.25 -26.69
CA MET A 26 -6.34 37.11 -27.85
C MET A 26 -5.98 36.47 -29.21
N ASP A 27 -5.19 35.38 -29.19
CA ASP A 27 -4.79 34.66 -30.39
C ASP A 27 -5.78 33.52 -30.71
N LEU A 28 -6.59 33.72 -31.76
CA LEU A 28 -7.62 32.78 -32.22
C LEU A 28 -7.08 31.39 -32.53
N LYS A 29 -5.83 31.26 -33.04
CA LYS A 29 -5.20 29.97 -33.32
C LYS A 29 -4.85 29.23 -32.03
N LYS A 30 -4.33 29.95 -31.03
CA LYS A 30 -4.02 29.35 -29.70
C LYS A 30 -5.31 28.93 -29.00
N LYS A 31 -6.37 29.72 -29.12
CA LYS A 31 -7.66 29.37 -28.53
C LYS A 31 -8.25 28.11 -29.14
N GLN A 32 -8.21 27.94 -30.46
CA GLN A 32 -8.65 26.71 -31.13
C GLN A 32 -7.83 25.51 -30.75
N MET A 33 -6.51 25.64 -30.70
CA MET A 33 -5.62 24.53 -30.27
C MET A 33 -5.89 24.11 -28.82
N GLN A 34 -6.23 25.04 -27.94
CA GLN A 34 -6.55 24.70 -26.53
C GLN A 34 -7.94 24.07 -26.42
N GLU A 35 -8.93 24.52 -27.16
CA GLU A 35 -10.24 23.89 -27.21
C GLU A 35 -10.14 22.45 -27.74
N GLU A 36 -9.43 22.25 -28.86
CA GLU A 36 -9.16 20.89 -29.38
C GLU A 36 -8.41 20.00 -28.39
N TRP A 37 -7.43 20.57 -27.67
CA TRP A 37 -6.69 19.82 -26.66
C TRP A 37 -7.59 19.42 -25.48
N LEU A 38 -8.43 20.34 -25.01
CA LEU A 38 -9.34 20.11 -23.89
C LEU A 38 -10.41 19.06 -24.27
N ASP A 39 -10.98 19.16 -25.46
CA ASP A 39 -12.02 18.24 -25.94
C ASP A 39 -11.48 16.81 -26.17
N ASN A 40 -10.21 16.69 -26.55
CA ASN A 40 -9.58 15.41 -26.83
C ASN A 40 -8.80 14.82 -25.66
N THR A 41 -8.70 15.54 -24.52
CA THR A 41 -7.91 15.08 -23.38
C THR A 41 -8.82 14.46 -22.31
N PRO A 42 -8.65 13.16 -21.96
CA PRO A 42 -9.41 12.52 -20.91
C PRO A 42 -9.20 13.22 -19.55
N LEU A 43 -10.23 13.22 -18.71
CA LEU A 43 -10.19 13.79 -17.34
C LEU A 43 -9.00 13.26 -16.51
N GLU A 44 -8.71 11.98 -16.65
CA GLU A 44 -7.58 11.33 -15.98
C GLU A 44 -6.24 11.97 -16.34
N LYS A 45 -6.05 12.28 -17.63
CA LYS A 45 -4.81 12.92 -18.12
C LYS A 45 -4.66 14.37 -17.64
N ILE A 46 -5.77 15.09 -17.46
CA ILE A 46 -5.75 16.44 -16.87
C ILE A 46 -5.37 16.35 -15.38
N ALA A 47 -5.94 15.38 -14.65
CA ALA A 47 -5.60 15.13 -13.26
C ALA A 47 -4.11 14.74 -13.10
N ASP A 48 -3.60 13.87 -13.97
CA ASP A 48 -2.19 13.46 -13.98
C ASP A 48 -1.22 14.65 -14.14
N ILE A 49 -1.53 15.59 -15.02
CA ILE A 49 -0.71 16.80 -15.23
C ILE A 49 -0.65 17.65 -13.96
N ILE A 50 -1.75 17.74 -13.23
CA ILE A 50 -1.81 18.48 -11.95
C ILE A 50 -0.99 17.77 -10.88
N ASP A 51 -1.19 16.47 -10.75
CA ASP A 51 -0.50 15.66 -9.75
C ASP A 51 1.01 15.62 -10.00
N ASP A 52 1.46 15.46 -11.24
CA ASP A 52 2.88 15.50 -11.61
C ASP A 52 3.52 16.84 -11.20
N ARG A 53 2.87 17.98 -11.49
CA ARG A 53 3.38 19.31 -11.09
C ARG A 53 3.43 19.51 -9.59
N ILE A 54 2.43 19.03 -8.86
CA ILE A 54 2.42 19.05 -7.39
C ILE A 54 3.54 18.17 -6.83
N CYS A 55 3.75 16.99 -7.41
CA CYS A 55 4.84 16.09 -7.02
C CYS A 55 6.21 16.72 -7.25
N ASP A 56 6.43 17.39 -8.39
CA ASP A 56 7.68 18.09 -8.70
C ASP A 56 8.00 19.19 -7.68
N ILE A 57 6.99 19.98 -7.31
CA ILE A 57 7.16 21.02 -6.29
C ILE A 57 7.47 20.40 -4.93
N ARG A 58 6.79 19.33 -4.55
CA ARG A 58 7.06 18.61 -3.29
C ARG A 58 8.47 18.04 -3.29
N ALA A 59 8.91 17.41 -4.38
CA ALA A 59 10.26 16.90 -4.53
C ALA A 59 11.32 18.00 -4.37
N LYS A 60 11.05 19.19 -4.94
CA LYS A 60 12.00 20.31 -4.94
C LYS A 60 12.08 21.08 -3.62
N TYR A 61 10.97 21.20 -2.88
CA TYR A 61 10.90 22.11 -1.72
C TYR A 61 10.58 21.44 -0.39
N VAL A 62 10.06 20.22 -0.42
CA VAL A 62 9.62 19.47 0.78
C VAL A 62 10.55 18.29 1.07
N ASN A 63 11.06 17.63 0.03
CA ASN A 63 12.03 16.55 0.19
C ASN A 63 13.45 17.15 0.34
N ASP A 64 13.73 17.71 1.51
CA ASP A 64 15.10 18.06 1.95
C ASP A 64 15.87 16.78 2.38
N ASP A 65 15.64 15.64 1.73
CA ASP A 65 16.34 14.38 1.98
C ASP A 65 17.68 14.25 1.25
N TYR A 66 18.47 15.34 1.23
CA TYR A 66 19.90 15.16 1.29
C TYR A 66 20.26 15.06 2.77
N SER A 67 20.11 13.85 3.32
CA SER A 67 20.67 13.54 4.63
C SER A 67 22.16 13.87 4.57
N GLU A 68 22.58 14.90 5.29
CA GLU A 68 24.00 15.18 5.46
C GLU A 68 24.66 13.92 6.01
N SER A 69 25.80 13.55 5.44
CA SER A 69 26.58 12.43 5.97
C SER A 69 26.97 12.77 7.40
N ILE A 70 26.56 11.92 8.35
CA ILE A 70 26.96 12.05 9.76
C ILE A 70 28.17 11.16 10.04
N GLN A 71 29.04 11.56 10.94
CA GLN A 71 30.11 10.69 11.40
C GLN A 71 29.52 9.49 12.15
N ALA A 72 29.99 8.27 11.83
CA ALA A 72 29.57 7.08 12.53
C ALA A 72 29.95 7.19 14.02
N GLY A 73 28.95 7.15 14.89
CA GLY A 73 29.13 7.34 16.34
C GLY A 73 28.55 8.64 16.89
N ASP A 74 28.31 9.65 16.04
CA ASP A 74 27.60 10.86 16.46
C ASP A 74 26.16 10.50 16.86
N GLY A 75 25.76 10.88 18.08
CA GLY A 75 24.46 10.55 18.63
C GLY A 75 24.26 9.06 19.01
N ALA A 76 25.31 8.24 18.98
CA ALA A 76 25.18 6.80 19.25
C ALA A 76 24.78 6.50 20.71
N MET A 77 25.21 7.30 21.68
CA MET A 77 24.82 7.10 23.08
C MET A 77 23.35 7.43 23.31
N GLU A 78 22.87 8.51 22.73
CA GLU A 78 21.45 8.90 22.75
C GLU A 78 20.58 7.85 22.07
N LEU A 79 21.05 7.28 20.94
CA LEU A 79 20.39 6.15 20.29
C LEU A 79 20.27 4.95 21.21
N LEU A 80 21.38 4.56 21.90
CA LEU A 80 21.39 3.41 22.81
C LEU A 80 20.46 3.64 24.01
N GLU A 81 20.43 4.83 24.57
CA GLU A 81 19.53 5.19 25.67
C GLU A 81 18.06 5.12 25.22
N ARG A 82 17.74 5.64 24.04
CA ARG A 82 16.41 5.52 23.44
C ARG A 82 16.01 4.06 23.23
N LEU A 83 16.90 3.24 22.69
CA LEU A 83 16.63 1.82 22.43
C LEU A 83 16.45 1.00 23.72
N LYS A 84 17.08 1.40 24.83
CA LYS A 84 16.83 0.77 26.14
C LYS A 84 15.42 1.01 26.66
N VAL A 85 14.90 2.22 26.42
CA VAL A 85 13.55 2.62 26.87
C VAL A 85 12.46 2.13 25.91
N ALA A 86 12.72 2.25 24.61
CA ALA A 86 11.79 1.87 23.55
C ALA A 86 12.52 1.06 22.45
N PRO A 87 12.61 -0.29 22.62
CA PRO A 87 13.19 -1.13 21.59
C PRO A 87 12.43 -1.01 20.27
N GLU A 88 13.14 -0.98 19.15
CA GLU A 88 12.54 -0.94 17.80
C GLU A 88 12.01 -2.33 17.42
N LEU A 89 10.91 -2.73 18.05
CA LEU A 89 10.15 -3.93 17.73
C LEU A 89 8.93 -3.55 16.89
N GLY A 90 8.67 -4.32 15.84
CA GLY A 90 7.45 -4.23 15.06
C GLY A 90 6.30 -5.02 15.70
N ILE A 91 5.11 -4.92 15.10
CA ILE A 91 3.99 -5.78 15.50
C ILE A 91 4.26 -7.23 15.05
N PRO A 92 3.67 -8.22 15.75
CA PRO A 92 3.90 -9.62 15.42
C PRO A 92 3.54 -9.97 13.97
N MET A 93 4.40 -10.74 13.31
CA MET A 93 4.15 -11.35 12.00
C MET A 93 3.77 -12.81 12.17
N TYR A 94 2.97 -13.32 11.25
CA TYR A 94 2.65 -14.74 11.25
C TYR A 94 3.89 -15.60 10.93
N GLY A 95 4.15 -16.57 11.81
CA GLY A 95 5.29 -17.47 11.74
C GLY A 95 6.42 -17.08 12.68
N PRO A 96 6.70 -17.92 13.70
CA PRO A 96 7.62 -17.58 14.78
C PRO A 96 9.06 -17.33 14.29
N ILE A 97 9.52 -18.07 13.29
CA ILE A 97 10.88 -17.92 12.75
C ILE A 97 11.02 -16.56 12.06
N ILE A 98 10.08 -16.21 11.18
CA ILE A 98 10.09 -14.94 10.44
C ILE A 98 9.97 -13.78 11.41
N ASN A 99 9.04 -13.89 12.37
CA ASN A 99 8.85 -12.87 13.40
C ASN A 99 10.12 -12.62 14.23
N THR A 100 10.83 -13.69 14.60
CA THR A 100 12.09 -13.59 15.36
C THR A 100 13.19 -12.94 14.53
N ILE A 101 13.37 -13.34 13.27
CA ILE A 101 14.43 -12.82 12.40
C ILE A 101 14.19 -11.34 12.07
N LEU A 102 12.96 -10.96 11.74
CA LEU A 102 12.58 -9.61 11.33
C LEU A 102 12.29 -8.68 12.52
N ARG A 103 12.13 -9.22 13.72
CA ARG A 103 11.70 -8.51 14.95
C ARG A 103 10.32 -7.88 14.78
N GLY A 104 9.40 -8.56 14.12
CA GLY A 104 8.07 -8.06 13.76
C GLY A 104 8.08 -7.14 12.54
N ALA A 105 6.88 -6.73 12.12
CA ALA A 105 6.68 -5.75 11.05
C ALA A 105 6.82 -4.33 11.62
N ARG A 106 7.85 -3.61 11.18
CA ARG A 106 8.14 -2.23 11.60
C ARG A 106 7.67 -1.25 10.55
N LEU A 107 7.15 -0.12 10.98
CA LEU A 107 6.78 0.98 10.10
C LEU A 107 7.98 1.48 9.29
N GLY A 108 7.72 2.02 8.11
CA GLY A 108 8.75 2.51 7.19
C GLY A 108 9.62 1.39 6.59
N LYS A 109 9.24 0.11 6.74
CA LYS A 109 9.98 -1.04 6.19
C LYS A 109 9.18 -1.79 5.15
N PHE A 110 9.84 -2.11 4.07
CA PHE A 110 9.29 -2.93 2.98
C PHE A 110 9.77 -4.37 3.12
N TYR A 111 8.83 -5.31 3.22
CA TYR A 111 9.10 -6.74 3.32
C TYR A 111 8.60 -7.44 2.06
N LEU A 112 9.47 -8.18 1.38
CA LEU A 112 9.13 -8.93 0.18
C LEU A 112 9.19 -10.43 0.46
N ARG A 113 8.09 -11.15 0.22
CA ARG A 113 8.03 -12.62 0.24
C ARG A 113 7.98 -13.13 -1.19
N SER A 114 8.89 -14.03 -1.53
CA SER A 114 8.90 -14.72 -2.82
C SER A 114 8.80 -16.24 -2.62
N GLY A 115 8.29 -16.92 -3.63
CA GLY A 115 8.15 -18.36 -3.62
C GLY A 115 7.50 -18.84 -4.92
N SER A 116 7.62 -20.14 -5.21
CA SER A 116 6.98 -20.75 -6.38
C SER A 116 5.45 -20.67 -6.30
N THR A 117 4.79 -20.88 -7.42
CA THR A 117 3.32 -21.02 -7.46
C THR A 117 2.90 -22.18 -6.55
N GLY A 118 1.82 -21.96 -5.77
CA GLY A 118 1.33 -22.95 -4.81
C GLY A 118 2.12 -23.03 -3.49
N ALA A 119 3.19 -22.25 -3.29
CA ALA A 119 3.96 -22.25 -2.03
C ALA A 119 3.25 -21.57 -0.84
N GLY A 120 1.99 -21.12 -1.00
CA GLY A 120 1.21 -20.50 0.07
C GLY A 120 1.53 -19.03 0.35
N LYS A 121 2.04 -18.28 -0.63
CA LYS A 121 2.35 -16.84 -0.49
C LYS A 121 1.16 -16.04 0.03
N THR A 122 0.02 -16.12 -0.67
CA THR A 122 -1.24 -15.46 -0.30
C THR A 122 -1.69 -15.83 1.11
N ARG A 123 -1.70 -17.14 1.45
CA ARG A 123 -2.10 -17.60 2.79
C ARG A 123 -1.18 -17.08 3.88
N SER A 124 0.12 -17.03 3.61
CA SER A 124 1.08 -16.45 4.54
C SER A 124 0.86 -14.94 4.74
N MET A 125 0.51 -14.22 3.66
CA MET A 125 0.22 -12.79 3.72
C MET A 125 -1.12 -12.51 4.43
N ILE A 126 -2.12 -13.36 4.24
CA ILE A 126 -3.38 -13.32 5.00
C ILE A 126 -3.10 -13.50 6.49
N GLY A 127 -2.22 -14.45 6.85
CA GLY A 127 -1.79 -14.62 8.23
C GLY A 127 -1.17 -13.34 8.81
N ASP A 128 -0.29 -12.66 8.06
CA ASP A 128 0.27 -11.38 8.49
C ASP A 128 -0.81 -10.31 8.65
N ALA A 129 -1.69 -10.15 7.66
CA ALA A 129 -2.76 -9.16 7.71
C ALA A 129 -3.68 -9.36 8.93
N CYS A 130 -4.02 -10.62 9.22
CA CYS A 130 -4.79 -10.97 10.41
C CYS A 130 -4.02 -10.67 11.70
N PHE A 131 -2.71 -10.98 11.75
CA PHE A 131 -1.86 -10.68 12.90
C PHE A 131 -1.66 -9.18 13.13
N PHE A 132 -1.71 -8.38 12.07
CA PHE A 132 -1.60 -6.92 12.20
C PHE A 132 -2.90 -6.28 12.71
N ALA A 133 -4.06 -6.79 12.28
CA ALA A 133 -5.33 -6.13 12.51
C ALA A 133 -6.21 -6.76 13.58
N CYS A 134 -6.14 -8.07 13.78
CA CYS A 134 -6.98 -8.79 14.72
C CYS A 134 -6.31 -8.88 16.11
N ASP A 135 -7.13 -8.95 17.16
CA ASP A 135 -6.68 -9.02 18.53
C ASP A 135 -6.49 -10.45 19.05
N GLU A 136 -7.12 -11.43 18.41
CA GLU A 136 -7.04 -12.85 18.79
C GLU A 136 -7.26 -13.80 17.60
N TYR A 137 -6.81 -15.03 17.76
CA TYR A 137 -7.03 -16.14 16.81
C TYR A 137 -7.19 -17.45 17.57
N TYR A 138 -7.80 -18.46 16.94
CA TYR A 138 -7.90 -19.80 17.51
C TYR A 138 -6.65 -20.61 17.21
N ASN A 139 -5.90 -20.99 18.23
CA ASN A 139 -4.74 -21.87 18.12
C ASN A 139 -5.20 -23.32 18.12
N VAL A 140 -5.06 -24.01 16.99
CA VAL A 140 -5.46 -25.41 16.81
C VAL A 140 -4.60 -26.41 17.61
N TYR A 141 -3.43 -26.00 18.10
CA TYR A 141 -2.55 -26.86 18.91
C TYR A 141 -2.90 -26.83 20.39
N THR A 142 -3.29 -25.65 20.90
CA THR A 142 -3.72 -25.48 22.29
C THR A 142 -5.23 -25.68 22.45
N ASN A 143 -6.00 -25.61 21.36
CA ASN A 143 -7.45 -25.56 21.30
C ASN A 143 -8.07 -24.39 22.08
N GLU A 144 -7.39 -23.25 22.07
CA GLU A 144 -7.81 -22.05 22.78
C GLU A 144 -7.71 -20.82 21.88
N TRP A 145 -8.47 -19.77 22.23
CA TRP A 145 -8.33 -18.45 21.64
C TRP A 145 -7.13 -17.75 22.30
N GLU A 146 -6.17 -17.35 21.47
CA GLU A 146 -4.95 -16.68 21.92
C GLU A 146 -4.91 -15.24 21.44
N SER A 147 -4.43 -14.34 22.28
CA SER A 147 -4.20 -12.94 21.90
C SER A 147 -3.01 -12.82 20.97
N ILE A 148 -3.17 -12.03 19.90
CA ILE A 148 -2.10 -11.76 18.93
C ILE A 148 -1.20 -10.61 19.40
N GLY A 149 -1.78 -9.59 20.02
CA GLY A 149 -1.06 -8.38 20.43
C GLY A 149 -1.81 -7.10 20.03
N PRO A 150 -1.12 -5.99 19.86
CA PRO A 150 -1.75 -4.75 19.46
C PRO A 150 -2.30 -4.87 18.03
N SER A 151 -3.57 -4.47 17.84
CA SER A 151 -4.21 -4.43 16.53
C SER A 151 -4.08 -3.05 15.90
N GLU A 152 -3.64 -3.01 14.66
CA GLU A 152 -3.40 -1.78 13.90
C GLU A 152 -4.19 -1.79 12.58
N PRO A 153 -4.65 -0.62 12.11
CA PRO A 153 -5.38 -0.53 10.85
C PRO A 153 -4.54 -1.04 9.68
N THR A 154 -5.06 -2.05 8.98
CA THR A 154 -4.35 -2.78 7.93
C THR A 154 -5.18 -2.80 6.66
N LEU A 155 -4.53 -2.59 5.50
CA LEU A 155 -5.10 -2.71 4.18
C LEU A 155 -4.52 -3.93 3.46
N PHE A 156 -5.38 -4.82 3.02
CA PHE A 156 -5.04 -5.93 2.14
C PHE A 156 -5.44 -5.59 0.70
N ILE A 157 -4.48 -5.50 -0.19
CA ILE A 157 -4.73 -5.27 -1.62
C ILE A 157 -4.53 -6.59 -2.35
N THR A 158 -5.57 -7.04 -3.07
CA THR A 158 -5.51 -8.22 -3.92
C THR A 158 -5.62 -7.82 -5.39
N THR A 159 -4.84 -8.49 -6.25
CA THR A 159 -4.85 -8.24 -7.69
C THR A 159 -5.52 -9.36 -8.49
N GLU A 160 -5.63 -10.56 -7.93
CA GLU A 160 -6.19 -11.73 -8.61
C GLU A 160 -7.48 -12.24 -7.96
N GLN A 161 -7.48 -12.38 -6.64
CA GLN A 161 -8.57 -13.05 -5.93
C GLN A 161 -9.73 -12.10 -5.64
N GLU A 162 -10.94 -12.67 -5.56
CA GLU A 162 -12.13 -11.93 -5.17
C GLU A 162 -12.10 -11.59 -3.66
N GLU A 163 -12.84 -10.55 -3.29
CA GLU A 163 -12.85 -10.07 -1.89
C GLU A 163 -13.46 -11.12 -0.94
N ASP A 164 -14.46 -11.86 -1.38
CA ASP A 164 -15.10 -12.94 -0.60
C ASP A 164 -14.20 -14.18 -0.46
N GLU A 165 -13.36 -14.50 -1.45
CA GLU A 165 -12.32 -15.53 -1.32
C GLU A 165 -11.30 -15.14 -0.25
N ILE A 166 -10.82 -13.88 -0.28
CA ILE A 166 -9.90 -13.35 0.74
C ILE A 166 -10.56 -13.37 2.13
N GLN A 167 -11.83 -12.94 2.24
CA GLN A 167 -12.56 -12.99 3.51
C GLN A 167 -12.68 -14.43 4.04
N THR A 168 -13.00 -15.39 3.17
CA THR A 168 -13.11 -16.80 3.54
C THR A 168 -11.79 -17.35 4.09
N MET A 169 -10.66 -17.01 3.44
CA MET A 169 -9.33 -17.39 3.93
C MET A 169 -8.99 -16.73 5.27
N MET A 170 -9.36 -15.46 5.47
CA MET A 170 -9.16 -14.76 6.76
C MET A 170 -9.99 -15.43 7.87
N ILE A 171 -11.25 -15.78 7.59
CA ILE A 171 -12.11 -16.49 8.55
C ILE A 171 -11.52 -17.86 8.88
N ALA A 172 -11.06 -18.61 7.87
CA ALA A 172 -10.43 -19.91 8.06
C ALA A 172 -9.17 -19.78 8.95
N PHE A 173 -8.35 -18.77 8.68
CA PHE A 173 -7.13 -18.50 9.45
C PHE A 173 -7.45 -18.19 10.93
N ILE A 174 -8.36 -17.24 11.20
CA ILE A 174 -8.70 -16.81 12.56
C ILE A 174 -9.44 -17.91 13.35
N SER A 175 -10.32 -18.68 12.69
CA SER A 175 -11.07 -19.74 13.34
C SER A 175 -10.30 -21.05 13.52
N GLY A 176 -9.19 -21.22 12.80
CA GLY A 176 -8.48 -22.50 12.72
C GLY A 176 -9.30 -23.63 12.08
N VAL A 177 -10.34 -23.29 11.30
CA VAL A 177 -11.18 -24.24 10.58
C VAL A 177 -10.69 -24.37 9.16
N ASN A 178 -10.74 -25.62 8.62
CA ASN A 178 -10.37 -25.83 7.23
C ASN A 178 -11.28 -25.02 6.31
N GLU A 179 -10.69 -24.28 5.40
CA GLU A 179 -11.40 -23.44 4.42
C GLU A 179 -12.42 -24.25 3.60
N GLU A 180 -12.12 -25.49 3.24
CA GLU A 180 -13.06 -26.38 2.54
C GLU A 180 -14.35 -26.60 3.32
N ASN A 181 -14.27 -26.72 4.66
CA ASN A 181 -15.45 -26.86 5.52
C ASN A 181 -16.31 -25.60 5.51
N ILE A 182 -15.66 -24.42 5.41
CA ILE A 182 -16.37 -23.13 5.33
C ILE A 182 -17.07 -22.99 3.97
N ILE A 183 -16.35 -23.27 2.88
CA ILE A 183 -16.88 -23.16 1.51
C ILE A 183 -18.04 -24.14 1.28
N THR A 184 -17.92 -25.37 1.79
CA THR A 184 -18.96 -26.41 1.59
C THR A 184 -20.06 -26.35 2.63
N GLY A 185 -19.93 -25.56 3.69
CA GLY A 185 -20.88 -25.53 4.82
C GLY A 185 -20.90 -26.80 5.65
N LYS A 186 -19.89 -27.67 5.56
CA LYS A 186 -19.78 -28.94 6.27
C LYS A 186 -18.87 -28.80 7.47
N TYR A 187 -19.43 -28.38 8.59
CA TYR A 187 -18.72 -28.16 9.82
C TYR A 187 -18.66 -29.38 10.70
N GLY A 188 -17.51 -29.65 11.33
CA GLY A 188 -17.34 -30.56 12.45
C GLY A 188 -17.89 -30.00 13.77
N ASN A 189 -17.76 -30.77 14.85
CA ASN A 189 -18.21 -30.33 16.17
C ASN A 189 -17.47 -29.06 16.64
N GLY A 190 -18.25 -28.02 16.98
CA GLY A 190 -17.70 -26.74 17.47
C GLY A 190 -17.04 -25.87 16.40
N GLU A 191 -16.97 -26.31 15.13
CA GLU A 191 -16.35 -25.50 14.08
C GLU A 191 -17.21 -24.29 13.69
N TRP A 192 -18.53 -24.47 13.62
CA TRP A 192 -19.46 -23.38 13.32
C TRP A 192 -19.36 -22.24 14.36
N GLU A 193 -19.32 -22.58 15.64
CA GLU A 193 -19.18 -21.63 16.73
C GLU A 193 -17.86 -20.86 16.63
N ARG A 194 -16.75 -21.54 16.28
CA ARG A 194 -15.45 -20.92 16.05
C ARG A 194 -15.48 -19.99 14.83
N VAL A 195 -16.07 -20.41 13.73
CA VAL A 195 -16.24 -19.60 12.51
C VAL A 195 -17.08 -18.35 12.82
N ALA A 196 -18.23 -18.53 13.48
CA ALA A 196 -19.08 -17.41 13.88
C ALA A 196 -18.39 -16.43 14.85
N TYR A 197 -17.50 -16.94 15.70
CA TYR A 197 -16.71 -16.09 16.57
C TYR A 197 -15.59 -15.37 15.77
N ALA A 198 -14.90 -16.06 14.87
CA ALA A 198 -13.88 -15.47 13.99
C ALA A 198 -14.45 -14.31 13.16
N VAL A 199 -15.66 -14.43 12.65
CA VAL A 199 -16.35 -13.33 11.96
C VAL A 199 -16.46 -12.10 12.86
N ARG A 200 -16.84 -12.28 14.13
CA ARG A 200 -16.90 -11.15 15.10
C ARG A 200 -15.54 -10.55 15.37
N VAL A 201 -14.46 -11.36 15.43
CA VAL A 201 -13.08 -10.86 15.57
C VAL A 201 -12.72 -9.98 14.38
N ILE A 202 -12.97 -10.43 13.16
CA ILE A 202 -12.67 -9.68 11.93
C ILE A 202 -13.54 -8.42 11.82
N GLN A 203 -14.83 -8.48 12.21
CA GLN A 203 -15.73 -7.32 12.16
C GLN A 203 -15.32 -6.17 13.09
N ARG A 204 -14.70 -6.47 14.23
CA ARG A 204 -14.18 -5.44 15.15
C ARG A 204 -12.76 -4.98 14.78
N ALA A 205 -12.05 -5.74 13.94
CA ALA A 205 -10.73 -5.39 13.46
C ALA A 205 -10.81 -4.28 12.40
N LYS A 206 -9.78 -3.43 12.37
CA LYS A 206 -9.62 -2.42 11.31
C LYS A 206 -8.86 -3.04 10.12
N LEU A 207 -9.45 -4.06 9.52
CA LEU A 207 -8.90 -4.80 8.39
C LEU A 207 -9.75 -4.50 7.14
N TYR A 208 -9.13 -3.91 6.14
CA TYR A 208 -9.78 -3.47 4.92
C TYR A 208 -9.25 -4.27 3.74
N ILE A 209 -10.13 -4.66 2.82
CA ILE A 209 -9.77 -5.39 1.60
C ILE A 209 -10.05 -4.49 0.41
N LYS A 210 -9.15 -4.46 -0.55
CA LYS A 210 -9.32 -3.75 -1.82
C LYS A 210 -8.84 -4.61 -2.97
N LYS A 211 -9.71 -4.81 -3.96
CA LYS A 211 -9.37 -5.48 -5.21
C LYS A 211 -8.91 -4.46 -6.25
N LEU A 212 -7.79 -4.75 -6.92
CA LEU A 212 -7.24 -3.98 -8.04
C LEU A 212 -6.99 -4.93 -9.23
N PRO A 213 -8.00 -5.22 -10.06
CA PRO A 213 -7.88 -6.24 -11.11
C PRO A 213 -6.99 -5.82 -12.29
N ASP A 214 -6.99 -4.56 -12.64
CA ASP A 214 -6.09 -3.95 -13.63
C ASP A 214 -5.66 -2.59 -13.12
N PHE A 215 -4.39 -2.39 -12.91
CA PHE A 215 -3.87 -1.28 -12.14
C PHE A 215 -2.65 -0.62 -12.80
N SER A 216 -2.49 0.65 -12.56
CA SER A 216 -1.27 1.44 -12.77
C SER A 216 -0.49 1.59 -11.46
N LEU A 217 0.73 2.06 -11.53
CA LEU A 217 1.49 2.45 -10.33
C LEU A 217 0.76 3.50 -9.50
N GLN A 218 0.09 4.41 -10.17
CA GLN A 218 -0.69 5.48 -9.55
C GLN A 218 -1.92 4.94 -8.80
N ASP A 219 -2.61 3.93 -9.35
CA ASP A 219 -3.76 3.30 -8.68
C ASP A 219 -3.36 2.62 -7.37
N ILE A 220 -2.18 1.97 -7.35
CA ILE A 220 -1.62 1.38 -6.12
C ILE A 220 -1.35 2.48 -5.09
N GLU A 221 -0.64 3.54 -5.51
CA GLU A 221 -0.29 4.65 -4.63
C GLU A 221 -1.53 5.37 -4.08
N MET A 222 -2.51 5.66 -4.92
CA MET A 222 -3.77 6.28 -4.50
C MET A 222 -4.55 5.38 -3.54
N SER A 223 -4.56 4.07 -3.78
CA SER A 223 -5.25 3.13 -2.88
C SER A 223 -4.63 3.12 -1.50
N ILE A 224 -3.30 3.12 -1.40
CA ILE A 224 -2.57 3.17 -0.14
C ILE A 224 -2.83 4.52 0.56
N LYS A 225 -2.64 5.63 -0.14
CA LYS A 225 -2.84 6.99 0.42
C LYS A 225 -4.29 7.24 0.85
N SER A 226 -5.28 6.72 0.10
CA SER A 226 -6.68 6.79 0.48
C SER A 226 -6.95 5.99 1.75
N GLY A 227 -6.45 4.75 1.84
CA GLY A 227 -6.54 3.93 3.03
C GLY A 227 -5.95 4.59 4.28
N MET A 228 -4.78 5.22 4.13
CA MET A 228 -4.15 5.98 5.22
C MET A 228 -5.03 7.16 5.68
N ARG A 229 -5.57 7.93 4.73
CA ARG A 229 -6.36 9.12 5.01
C ARG A 229 -7.74 8.81 5.58
N GLU A 230 -8.41 7.79 5.04
CA GLU A 230 -9.79 7.46 5.39
C GLU A 230 -9.89 6.56 6.61
N TYR A 231 -8.97 5.61 6.74
CA TYR A 231 -9.01 4.56 7.76
C TYR A 231 -7.83 4.58 8.73
N GLY A 232 -6.86 5.46 8.51
CA GLY A 232 -5.64 5.52 9.32
C GLY A 232 -4.75 4.29 9.16
N VAL A 233 -4.75 3.67 7.97
CA VAL A 233 -3.96 2.47 7.68
C VAL A 233 -2.48 2.69 7.99
N LYS A 234 -1.88 1.75 8.72
CA LYS A 234 -0.46 1.72 9.08
C LYS A 234 0.29 0.56 8.44
N TYR A 235 -0.40 -0.52 8.10
CA TYR A 235 0.19 -1.70 7.47
C TYR A 235 -0.54 -2.02 6.17
N VAL A 236 0.23 -2.37 5.14
CA VAL A 236 -0.30 -2.74 3.83
C VAL A 236 0.23 -4.10 3.42
N CYS A 237 -0.68 -5.02 3.11
CA CYS A 237 -0.38 -6.30 2.50
C CYS A 237 -0.78 -6.24 1.03
N TYR A 238 0.17 -6.41 0.11
CA TYR A 238 -0.06 -6.34 -1.32
C TYR A 238 0.18 -7.71 -1.98
N ASP A 239 -0.87 -8.36 -2.45
CA ASP A 239 -0.86 -9.70 -3.04
C ASP A 239 -1.36 -9.66 -4.49
N TYR A 240 -0.47 -9.71 -5.48
CA TYR A 240 0.98 -9.80 -5.44
C TYR A 240 1.60 -8.85 -6.49
N ILE A 241 2.92 -8.68 -6.45
CA ILE A 241 3.62 -7.84 -7.41
C ILE A 241 3.72 -8.57 -8.75
N HIS A 242 2.99 -8.07 -9.76
CA HIS A 242 3.05 -8.55 -11.14
C HIS A 242 2.87 -7.37 -12.12
N SER A 243 3.17 -7.62 -13.38
CA SER A 243 2.97 -6.63 -14.44
C SER A 243 1.53 -6.67 -14.95
N SER A 244 0.80 -5.57 -14.79
CA SER A 244 -0.48 -5.36 -15.48
C SER A 244 -0.27 -4.77 -16.87
N MET A 245 -1.25 -4.90 -17.75
CA MET A 245 -1.19 -4.28 -19.08
C MET A 245 -1.14 -2.75 -18.99
N ARG A 246 -1.80 -2.16 -17.99
CA ARG A 246 -1.78 -0.71 -17.75
C ARG A 246 -0.40 -0.24 -17.30
N ILE A 247 0.27 -0.93 -16.40
CA ILE A 247 1.66 -0.60 -16.01
C ILE A 247 2.59 -0.69 -17.21
N LEU A 248 2.50 -1.77 -18.01
CA LEU A 248 3.33 -1.93 -19.19
C LEU A 248 3.14 -0.77 -20.18
N SER A 249 1.91 -0.33 -20.41
CA SER A 249 1.60 0.80 -21.29
C SER A 249 2.09 2.13 -20.72
N GLU A 250 1.91 2.37 -19.43
CA GLU A 250 2.35 3.59 -18.73
C GLU A 250 3.87 3.73 -18.77
N VAL A 251 4.59 2.68 -18.42
CA VAL A 251 6.06 2.69 -18.40
C VAL A 251 6.64 2.78 -19.82
N SER A 252 6.05 2.09 -20.79
CA SER A 252 6.47 2.19 -22.20
C SER A 252 6.29 3.59 -22.77
N SER A 253 5.18 4.26 -22.43
CA SER A 253 4.90 5.62 -22.89
C SER A 253 5.82 6.66 -22.25
N LYS A 254 6.11 6.55 -20.95
CA LYS A 254 7.00 7.47 -20.22
C LYS A 254 8.49 7.28 -20.58
N ALA A 255 8.92 6.07 -20.83
CA ALA A 255 10.33 5.77 -21.12
C ALA A 255 10.72 5.83 -22.60
N GLY A 256 9.74 5.91 -23.52
CA GLY A 256 10.01 5.84 -24.97
C GLY A 256 10.65 4.54 -25.44
N ILE A 257 10.66 3.51 -24.60
CA ILE A 257 11.33 2.23 -24.85
C ILE A 257 10.27 1.20 -25.29
N ARG A 258 10.43 0.69 -26.51
CA ARG A 258 9.66 -0.47 -26.98
C ARG A 258 10.26 -1.74 -26.41
N GLY A 259 9.49 -2.52 -25.64
CA GLY A 259 9.89 -3.85 -25.15
C GLY A 259 10.57 -3.83 -23.77
N LEU A 260 9.96 -3.19 -22.78
CA LEU A 260 10.35 -3.35 -21.38
C LEU A 260 10.18 -4.83 -20.95
N ARG A 261 11.23 -5.37 -20.34
CA ARG A 261 11.18 -6.71 -19.75
C ARG A 261 10.36 -6.67 -18.46
N GLU A 262 9.67 -7.76 -18.21
CA GLU A 262 8.82 -7.90 -17.02
C GLU A 262 9.60 -7.69 -15.71
N ASP A 263 10.83 -8.19 -15.63
CA ASP A 263 11.70 -8.01 -14.46
C ASP A 263 11.96 -6.52 -14.13
N ASN A 264 12.10 -5.66 -15.13
CA ASN A 264 12.26 -4.22 -14.93
C ASN A 264 10.99 -3.59 -14.36
N VAL A 265 9.81 -4.02 -14.80
CA VAL A 265 8.53 -3.55 -14.27
C VAL A 265 8.35 -3.97 -12.83
N LEU A 266 8.63 -5.24 -12.50
CA LEU A 266 8.57 -5.74 -11.13
C LEU A 266 9.53 -5.00 -10.20
N PHE A 267 10.74 -4.70 -10.69
CA PHE A 267 11.71 -3.89 -9.95
C PHE A 267 11.17 -2.48 -9.67
N MET A 268 10.61 -1.82 -10.69
CA MET A 268 10.04 -0.46 -10.52
C MET A 268 8.90 -0.43 -9.51
N ILE A 269 7.97 -1.39 -9.55
CA ILE A 269 6.90 -1.51 -8.58
C ILE A 269 7.48 -1.68 -7.17
N SER A 270 8.46 -2.55 -7.00
CA SER A 270 9.10 -2.82 -5.70
C SER A 270 9.80 -1.58 -5.14
N VAL A 271 10.51 -0.84 -5.98
CA VAL A 271 11.15 0.44 -5.58
C VAL A 271 10.08 1.45 -5.16
N ARG A 272 9.01 1.60 -5.95
CA ARG A 272 7.95 2.55 -5.62
C ARG A 272 7.22 2.20 -4.33
N LEU A 273 6.90 0.93 -4.11
CA LEU A 273 6.30 0.46 -2.85
C LEU A 273 7.22 0.73 -1.66
N LYS A 274 8.52 0.45 -1.81
CA LYS A 274 9.51 0.78 -0.76
C LYS A 274 9.54 2.28 -0.45
N ASP A 275 9.54 3.13 -1.48
CA ASP A 275 9.53 4.58 -1.30
C ASP A 275 8.26 5.04 -0.58
N LEU A 276 7.10 4.47 -0.91
CA LEU A 276 5.84 4.75 -0.22
C LEU A 276 5.91 4.37 1.27
N CYS A 277 6.49 3.21 1.60
CA CYS A 277 6.68 2.79 2.99
C CYS A 277 7.52 3.80 3.78
N VAL A 278 8.67 4.20 3.23
CA VAL A 278 9.60 5.14 3.89
C VAL A 278 9.01 6.54 4.00
N GLN A 279 8.37 7.05 2.93
CA GLN A 279 7.84 8.42 2.90
C GLN A 279 6.63 8.64 3.81
N ASN A 280 5.84 7.60 4.04
CA ASN A 280 4.57 7.68 4.78
C ASN A 280 4.61 6.94 6.13
N ASP A 281 5.73 6.34 6.48
CA ASP A 281 5.91 5.56 7.71
C ASP A 281 4.83 4.48 7.89
N ILE A 282 4.65 3.65 6.83
CA ILE A 282 3.69 2.53 6.76
C ILE A 282 4.41 1.21 6.58
#